data_de22eefd04d8abb9cfe20d02be9dae1c
#
_entry.id   de22eefd04d8abb9cfe20d02be9dae1c
#
_cell.length_a   1.000
_cell.length_b   1.000
_cell.length_c   1.000
_cell.angle_alpha   90.00
_cell.angle_beta   90.00
_cell.angle_gamma   90.00
#
_symmetry.space_group_name_H-M   'P 1'
#
loop_
_entity.id
_entity.type
_entity.pdbx_description
1 polymer ?
#
loop_
_entity_poly.entity_id
_entity_poly.type
_entity_poly.pdbx_seq_one_letter_code
_entity_poly.pdbx_strand_id
1 'polypeptide(L)'
;MSMSVTAKDIFSKGFNSVQDNDTLSRCLESFKKGMPPVLAVLDEKGKYVGMITRRSILRSRFDPTVAKVRSLMHVAPQVGLDVSMGALAKLMIGSGMRQLPLFDKGKLLGFVTDENVIHGAVADGWGKTEIEKVMTRAPHTLESNRSVGAVLGLMREYGISHVPVMEGGKLVGMVSIEDILESIYWPQRRQTLGDIVGEKIETLGVAVKGIMASPVITVDPKMSLRDAEQRMHDHDIACLAVVSNEQLVGIVTKLDFLEPISALEAAAARKFSVQFGVKGVDVSADQQEFMMNEFDSFTHRFQEAFQLGTLFVYMKSHGDKGVRDTPLVHCRLQFRTVRGTFFAASEGWGVEPTFRVALVRLERRLLRSKELLAYNPKYAKDYLRKIGLPSEEE
;
A
#
# COMPACT_ATOMS: atom_id res chain seq x y z
N MET A 1 -10.55 -20.12 -15.91
CA MET A 1 -9.12 -20.37 -15.69
C MET A 1 -8.95 -20.85 -14.26
N SER A 2 -8.54 -22.10 -14.05
CA SER A 2 -8.13 -22.57 -12.72
C SER A 2 -6.65 -22.24 -12.61
N MET A 3 -6.31 -21.14 -11.97
CA MET A 3 -4.90 -20.90 -11.60
C MET A 3 -4.56 -21.83 -10.45
N SER A 4 -3.99 -22.99 -10.76
CA SER A 4 -3.50 -23.96 -9.76
C SER A 4 -2.25 -23.49 -9.02
N VAL A 5 -1.69 -22.35 -9.42
CA VAL A 5 -0.48 -21.75 -8.86
C VAL A 5 -0.77 -21.10 -7.51
N THR A 6 -0.01 -21.46 -6.51
CA THR A 6 -0.15 -21.00 -5.12
C THR A 6 1.13 -20.35 -4.62
N ALA A 7 1.10 -19.81 -3.41
CA ALA A 7 2.23 -19.13 -2.79
C ALA A 7 3.52 -19.98 -2.79
N LYS A 8 3.41 -21.31 -2.58
CA LYS A 8 4.56 -22.24 -2.57
C LYS A 8 5.31 -22.34 -3.89
N ASP A 9 4.62 -22.04 -5.01
CA ASP A 9 5.17 -22.21 -6.36
C ASP A 9 5.93 -20.96 -6.81
N ILE A 10 5.64 -19.79 -6.19
CA ILE A 10 6.12 -18.49 -6.68
C ILE A 10 6.95 -17.69 -5.67
N PHE A 11 7.08 -18.12 -4.40
CA PHE A 11 7.79 -17.33 -3.40
C PHE A 11 9.31 -17.29 -3.62
N SER A 12 9.92 -16.19 -3.19
CA SER A 12 11.37 -16.05 -3.17
C SER A 12 11.94 -16.82 -1.99
N LYS A 13 12.76 -17.85 -2.29
CA LYS A 13 13.45 -18.65 -1.27
C LYS A 13 14.61 -17.86 -0.67
N GLY A 14 14.69 -17.90 0.64
CA GLY A 14 15.69 -17.15 1.39
C GLY A 14 15.28 -15.69 1.64
N PHE A 15 15.76 -15.17 2.74
CA PHE A 15 15.51 -13.79 3.15
C PHE A 15 16.69 -13.30 4.02
N ASN A 16 16.91 -12.00 4.01
CA ASN A 16 17.78 -11.35 4.97
C ASN A 16 16.96 -10.94 6.19
N SER A 17 17.60 -10.87 7.35
CA SER A 17 16.95 -10.48 8.60
C SER A 17 17.78 -9.47 9.37
N VAL A 18 17.10 -8.72 10.22
CA VAL A 18 17.66 -7.78 11.17
C VAL A 18 16.98 -7.96 12.52
N GLN A 19 17.63 -7.51 13.59
CA GLN A 19 17.04 -7.49 14.93
C GLN A 19 16.13 -6.26 15.11
N ASP A 20 15.08 -6.38 15.89
CA ASP A 20 14.16 -5.28 16.18
C ASP A 20 14.84 -4.10 16.88
N ASN A 21 15.96 -4.35 17.59
CA ASN A 21 16.81 -3.37 18.24
C ASN A 21 17.93 -2.80 17.36
N ASP A 22 18.11 -3.29 16.12
CA ASP A 22 19.08 -2.71 15.18
C ASP A 22 18.69 -1.27 14.80
N THR A 23 19.66 -0.50 14.30
CA THR A 23 19.40 0.82 13.73
C THR A 23 18.89 0.72 12.31
N LEU A 24 18.16 1.74 11.83
CA LEU A 24 17.70 1.79 10.45
C LEU A 24 18.87 1.87 9.46
N SER A 25 20.02 2.47 9.84
CA SER A 25 21.23 2.47 9.01
C SER A 25 21.74 1.06 8.76
N ARG A 26 21.75 0.19 9.78
CA ARG A 26 22.12 -1.22 9.59
C ARG A 26 21.17 -1.96 8.66
N CYS A 27 19.89 -1.63 8.70
CA CYS A 27 18.92 -2.17 7.72
C CYS A 27 19.28 -1.80 6.29
N LEU A 28 19.63 -0.53 6.05
CA LEU A 28 20.00 -0.06 4.71
C LEU A 28 21.20 -0.82 4.14
N GLU A 29 22.18 -1.15 4.99
CA GLU A 29 23.33 -1.95 4.61
C GLU A 29 22.98 -3.43 4.33
N SER A 30 21.90 -3.93 4.93
CA SER A 30 21.45 -5.32 4.81
C SER A 30 20.65 -5.60 3.53
N PHE A 31 20.19 -4.56 2.81
CA PHE A 31 19.54 -4.73 1.50
C PHE A 31 20.57 -5.06 0.43
N LYS A 32 20.62 -6.32 0.02
CA LYS A 32 21.56 -6.81 -1.01
C LYS A 32 20.90 -6.81 -2.39
N LYS A 33 21.69 -6.52 -3.41
CA LYS A 33 21.26 -6.64 -4.81
C LYS A 33 20.86 -8.09 -5.12
N GLY A 34 19.75 -8.27 -5.83
CA GLY A 34 19.22 -9.60 -6.19
C GLY A 34 18.39 -10.28 -5.10
N MET A 35 18.13 -9.61 -3.97
CA MET A 35 17.22 -10.09 -2.94
C MET A 35 15.98 -9.19 -2.88
N PRO A 36 14.80 -9.71 -2.43
CA PRO A 36 13.62 -8.89 -2.25
C PRO A 36 13.93 -7.65 -1.40
N PRO A 37 13.37 -6.47 -1.72
CA PRO A 37 13.62 -5.23 -0.99
C PRO A 37 12.90 -5.19 0.37
N VAL A 38 12.96 -6.31 1.10
CA VAL A 38 12.34 -6.55 2.40
C VAL A 38 13.30 -7.33 3.31
N LEU A 39 13.32 -6.97 4.59
CA LEU A 39 14.05 -7.70 5.63
C LEU A 39 13.05 -8.25 6.64
N ALA A 40 13.25 -9.49 7.06
CA ALA A 40 12.55 -10.04 8.20
C ALA A 40 13.08 -9.38 9.47
N VAL A 41 12.18 -8.98 10.37
CA VAL A 41 12.55 -8.47 11.68
C VAL A 41 12.37 -9.57 12.70
N LEU A 42 13.44 -9.87 13.43
CA LEU A 42 13.45 -10.91 14.46
C LEU A 42 13.61 -10.26 15.85
N ASP A 43 13.01 -10.87 16.86
CA ASP A 43 13.25 -10.53 18.25
C ASP A 43 14.56 -11.16 18.76
N GLU A 44 14.93 -10.87 20.01
CA GLU A 44 16.13 -11.42 20.66
C GLU A 44 16.14 -12.96 20.73
N LYS A 45 14.98 -13.59 20.62
CA LYS A 45 14.83 -15.06 20.60
C LYS A 45 14.87 -15.63 19.18
N GLY A 46 15.09 -14.81 18.17
CA GLY A 46 15.11 -15.19 16.76
C GLY A 46 13.71 -15.47 16.16
N LYS A 47 12.63 -15.07 16.85
CA LYS A 47 11.26 -15.21 16.37
C LYS A 47 10.93 -14.02 15.45
N TYR A 48 10.23 -14.29 14.34
CA TYR A 48 9.71 -13.25 13.46
C TYR A 48 8.68 -12.37 14.20
N VAL A 49 8.91 -11.06 14.18
CA VAL A 49 8.02 -10.06 14.81
C VAL A 49 7.50 -9.04 13.81
N GLY A 50 8.04 -9.01 12.60
CA GLY A 50 7.60 -8.09 11.56
C GLY A 50 8.56 -8.05 10.38
N MET A 51 8.35 -7.09 9.51
CA MET A 51 9.22 -6.83 8.36
C MET A 51 9.49 -5.34 8.21
N ILE A 52 10.58 -5.01 7.54
CA ILE A 52 10.92 -3.65 7.17
C ILE A 52 11.35 -3.61 5.72
N THR A 53 10.92 -2.58 4.98
CA THR A 53 11.29 -2.41 3.57
C THR A 53 12.22 -1.21 3.41
N ARG A 54 13.05 -1.21 2.37
CA ARG A 54 13.88 -0.05 2.01
C ARG A 54 13.00 1.20 1.84
N ARG A 55 11.88 1.05 1.16
CA ARG A 55 10.90 2.12 0.94
C ARG A 55 10.34 2.70 2.24
N SER A 56 10.02 1.86 3.24
CA SER A 56 9.50 2.34 4.53
C SER A 56 10.54 3.18 5.27
N ILE A 57 11.82 2.81 5.20
CA ILE A 57 12.91 3.57 5.81
C ILE A 57 13.07 4.92 5.10
N LEU A 58 13.13 4.94 3.79
CA LEU A 58 13.28 6.16 3.00
C LEU A 58 12.11 7.14 3.18
N ARG A 59 10.89 6.62 3.37
CA ARG A 59 9.69 7.44 3.63
C ARG A 59 9.55 7.90 5.08
N SER A 60 10.34 7.37 5.99
CA SER A 60 10.30 7.76 7.39
C SER A 60 10.96 9.13 7.59
N ARG A 61 10.56 9.81 8.67
CA ARG A 61 11.21 11.05 9.12
C ARG A 61 12.22 10.80 10.23
N PHE A 62 12.53 9.54 10.50
CA PHE A 62 13.47 9.16 11.55
C PHE A 62 14.90 9.36 11.06
N ASP A 63 15.78 9.73 11.99
CA ASP A 63 17.21 9.66 11.79
C ASP A 63 17.63 8.18 11.76
N PRO A 64 18.14 7.66 10.62
CA PRO A 64 18.47 6.25 10.51
C PRO A 64 19.58 5.78 11.44
N THR A 65 20.42 6.68 11.90
CA THR A 65 21.56 6.34 12.77
C THR A 65 21.14 6.07 14.21
N VAL A 66 20.02 6.65 14.64
CA VAL A 66 19.53 6.59 16.01
C VAL A 66 18.26 5.72 16.12
N ALA A 67 17.36 5.84 15.15
CA ALA A 67 16.08 5.16 15.19
C ALA A 67 16.23 3.65 15.06
N LYS A 68 15.45 2.92 15.86
CA LYS A 68 15.43 1.47 15.92
C LYS A 68 14.41 0.88 14.95
N VAL A 69 14.70 -0.33 14.43
CA VAL A 69 13.84 -1.08 13.50
C VAL A 69 12.42 -1.23 14.06
N ARG A 70 12.28 -1.55 15.35
CA ARG A 70 10.97 -1.69 16.02
C ARG A 70 10.05 -0.48 15.93
N SER A 71 10.62 0.71 15.69
CA SER A 71 9.83 1.95 15.57
C SER A 71 9.19 2.10 14.20
N LEU A 72 9.70 1.38 13.19
CA LEU A 72 9.28 1.53 11.79
C LEU A 72 8.84 0.22 11.14
N MET A 73 9.16 -0.93 11.74
CA MET A 73 8.73 -2.23 11.21
C MET A 73 7.22 -2.33 11.07
N HIS A 74 6.77 -3.12 10.10
CA HIS A 74 5.38 -3.40 9.84
C HIS A 74 5.08 -4.88 10.14
N VAL A 75 3.90 -5.13 10.71
CA VAL A 75 3.36 -6.49 10.81
C VAL A 75 2.51 -6.71 9.55
N ALA A 76 3.02 -7.52 8.64
CA ALA A 76 2.30 -7.89 7.43
C ALA A 76 1.39 -9.09 7.66
N PRO A 77 0.33 -9.27 6.83
CA PRO A 77 -0.43 -10.49 6.79
C PRO A 77 0.47 -11.69 6.55
N GLN A 78 0.39 -12.69 7.40
CA GLN A 78 1.09 -13.95 7.20
C GLN A 78 0.30 -14.81 6.21
N VAL A 79 0.99 -15.40 5.25
CA VAL A 79 0.37 -16.26 4.25
C VAL A 79 0.90 -17.69 4.36
N GLY A 80 0.04 -18.67 4.12
CA GLY A 80 0.40 -20.08 4.04
C GLY A 80 0.77 -20.51 2.63
N LEU A 81 1.27 -21.75 2.49
CA LEU A 81 1.75 -22.30 1.23
C LEU A 81 0.68 -22.42 0.14
N ASP A 82 -0.56 -22.72 0.53
CA ASP A 82 -1.65 -23.03 -0.40
C ASP A 82 -2.52 -21.83 -0.76
N VAL A 83 -2.09 -20.61 -0.40
CA VAL A 83 -2.80 -19.37 -0.74
C VAL A 83 -2.67 -19.11 -2.24
N SER A 84 -3.82 -18.87 -2.92
CA SER A 84 -3.89 -18.64 -4.36
C SER A 84 -3.28 -17.27 -4.75
N MET A 85 -2.88 -17.13 -6.02
CA MET A 85 -2.38 -15.85 -6.54
C MET A 85 -3.41 -14.73 -6.41
N GLY A 86 -4.70 -15.01 -6.64
CA GLY A 86 -5.76 -14.03 -6.49
C GLY A 86 -5.90 -13.55 -5.05
N ALA A 87 -5.84 -14.46 -4.07
CA ALA A 87 -5.86 -14.11 -2.65
C ALA A 87 -4.61 -13.31 -2.24
N LEU A 88 -3.42 -13.66 -2.75
CA LEU A 88 -2.19 -12.90 -2.55
C LEU A 88 -2.32 -11.48 -3.09
N ALA A 89 -2.77 -11.32 -4.35
CA ALA A 89 -3.00 -10.01 -4.96
C ALA A 89 -4.00 -9.17 -4.14
N LYS A 90 -5.10 -9.78 -3.69
CA LYS A 90 -6.10 -9.13 -2.83
C LYS A 90 -5.49 -8.66 -1.51
N LEU A 91 -4.68 -9.49 -0.85
CA LEU A 91 -3.97 -9.12 0.38
C LEU A 91 -2.97 -7.98 0.14
N MET A 92 -2.22 -8.00 -0.96
CA MET A 92 -1.27 -6.95 -1.32
C MET A 92 -1.96 -5.61 -1.57
N ILE A 93 -3.03 -5.59 -2.37
CA ILE A 93 -3.82 -4.38 -2.64
C ILE A 93 -4.42 -3.85 -1.34
N GLY A 94 -5.10 -4.71 -0.57
CA GLY A 94 -5.77 -4.33 0.65
C GLY A 94 -4.80 -3.84 1.73
N SER A 95 -3.65 -4.50 1.91
CA SER A 95 -2.64 -4.09 2.89
C SER A 95 -1.79 -2.90 2.42
N GLY A 96 -1.73 -2.64 1.11
CA GLY A 96 -0.79 -1.72 0.48
C GLY A 96 0.66 -2.18 0.62
N MET A 97 0.87 -3.47 0.92
CA MET A 97 2.17 -4.10 1.02
C MET A 97 2.46 -4.88 -0.26
N ARG A 98 3.65 -4.74 -0.78
CA ARG A 98 4.10 -5.44 -1.98
C ARG A 98 4.82 -6.74 -1.70
N GLN A 99 5.06 -7.04 -0.43
CA GLN A 99 5.72 -8.25 0.04
C GLN A 99 4.91 -8.82 1.21
N LEU A 100 4.67 -10.14 1.18
CA LEU A 100 3.96 -10.87 2.23
C LEU A 100 4.84 -11.99 2.76
N PRO A 101 4.98 -12.13 4.08
CA PRO A 101 5.78 -13.22 4.67
C PRO A 101 5.06 -14.54 4.53
N LEU A 102 5.75 -15.56 3.99
CA LEU A 102 5.26 -16.92 3.79
C LEU A 102 5.67 -17.81 4.93
N PHE A 103 4.70 -18.48 5.53
CA PHE A 103 4.90 -19.37 6.66
C PHE A 103 4.47 -20.81 6.35
N ASP A 104 5.23 -21.76 6.91
CA ASP A 104 4.82 -23.14 7.05
C ASP A 104 4.97 -23.57 8.52
N LYS A 105 3.91 -24.09 9.12
CA LYS A 105 3.90 -24.57 10.52
C LYS A 105 4.52 -23.59 11.52
N GLY A 106 4.25 -22.29 11.32
CA GLY A 106 4.76 -21.21 12.18
C GLY A 106 6.20 -20.76 11.91
N LYS A 107 6.89 -21.36 10.93
CA LYS A 107 8.24 -20.98 10.51
C LYS A 107 8.19 -20.10 9.27
N LEU A 108 8.87 -18.97 9.29
CA LEU A 108 9.06 -18.11 8.10
C LEU A 108 9.93 -18.85 7.07
N LEU A 109 9.44 -19.00 5.85
CA LEU A 109 10.16 -19.60 4.72
C LEU A 109 10.78 -18.57 3.78
N GLY A 110 10.15 -17.42 3.64
CA GLY A 110 10.56 -16.38 2.71
C GLY A 110 9.46 -15.36 2.54
N PHE A 111 9.48 -14.67 1.39
CA PHE A 111 8.48 -13.68 1.05
C PHE A 111 7.89 -13.96 -0.33
N VAL A 112 6.60 -13.65 -0.49
CA VAL A 112 5.96 -13.52 -1.80
C VAL A 112 5.92 -12.05 -2.15
N THR A 113 6.47 -11.67 -3.30
CA THR A 113 6.46 -10.28 -3.80
C THR A 113 5.36 -10.07 -4.82
N ASP A 114 5.00 -8.80 -5.08
CA ASP A 114 4.10 -8.44 -6.19
C ASP A 114 4.65 -8.94 -7.53
N GLU A 115 5.95 -8.88 -7.75
CA GLU A 115 6.62 -9.44 -8.94
C GLU A 115 6.38 -10.93 -9.09
N ASN A 116 6.53 -11.70 -8.01
CA ASN A 116 6.26 -13.14 -8.05
C ASN A 116 4.82 -13.44 -8.49
N VAL A 117 3.85 -12.68 -7.96
CA VAL A 117 2.43 -12.85 -8.29
C VAL A 117 2.16 -12.47 -9.74
N ILE A 118 2.69 -11.33 -10.19
CA ILE A 118 2.49 -10.84 -11.57
C ILE A 118 3.16 -11.78 -12.57
N HIS A 119 4.42 -12.15 -12.33
CA HIS A 119 5.16 -13.07 -13.18
C HIS A 119 4.45 -14.42 -13.33
N GLY A 120 3.97 -14.99 -12.22
CA GLY A 120 3.20 -16.22 -12.22
C GLY A 120 1.88 -16.09 -13.02
N ALA A 121 1.21 -14.94 -12.94
CA ALA A 121 -0.04 -14.69 -13.63
C ALA A 121 0.13 -14.48 -15.15
N VAL A 122 1.16 -13.76 -15.58
CA VAL A 122 1.41 -13.52 -17.03
C VAL A 122 2.01 -14.73 -17.74
N ALA A 123 2.47 -15.73 -17.01
CA ALA A 123 2.93 -16.99 -17.60
C ALA A 123 1.79 -17.74 -18.33
N ASP A 124 0.54 -17.54 -17.91
CA ASP A 124 -0.65 -18.11 -18.51
C ASP A 124 -1.19 -17.29 -19.71
N GLY A 125 -2.35 -17.72 -20.24
CA GLY A 125 -3.02 -17.07 -21.36
C GLY A 125 -3.39 -15.60 -21.13
N TRP A 126 -3.57 -15.17 -19.87
CA TRP A 126 -3.81 -13.78 -19.51
C TRP A 126 -2.63 -12.86 -19.89
N GLY A 127 -1.40 -13.35 -19.85
CA GLY A 127 -0.23 -12.60 -20.28
C GLY A 127 -0.25 -12.16 -21.77
N LYS A 128 -1.13 -12.73 -22.60
CA LYS A 128 -1.36 -12.32 -23.99
C LYS A 128 -2.32 -11.12 -24.13
N THR A 129 -2.92 -10.69 -23.03
CA THR A 129 -3.81 -9.52 -23.03
C THR A 129 -3.02 -8.26 -23.35
N GLU A 130 -3.59 -7.37 -24.14
CA GLU A 130 -2.98 -6.07 -24.49
C GLU A 130 -3.07 -5.10 -23.32
N ILE A 131 -2.02 -4.27 -23.15
CA ILE A 131 -1.89 -3.26 -22.08
C ILE A 131 -3.09 -2.32 -22.07
N GLU A 132 -3.62 -1.93 -23.22
CA GLU A 132 -4.74 -0.98 -23.32
C GLU A 132 -6.00 -1.40 -22.53
N LYS A 133 -6.13 -2.69 -22.19
CA LYS A 133 -7.27 -3.23 -21.43
C LYS A 133 -7.12 -3.05 -19.92
N VAL A 134 -5.90 -2.79 -19.44
CA VAL A 134 -5.60 -2.67 -18.00
C VAL A 134 -4.98 -1.31 -17.64
N MET A 135 -4.39 -0.58 -18.59
CA MET A 135 -3.69 0.68 -18.33
C MET A 135 -4.61 1.75 -17.76
N THR A 136 -4.06 2.62 -16.94
CA THR A 136 -4.70 3.87 -16.54
C THR A 136 -4.61 4.86 -17.71
N ARG A 137 -5.77 5.21 -18.30
CA ARG A 137 -5.87 6.20 -19.40
C ARG A 137 -5.80 7.61 -18.87
N ALA A 138 -5.30 8.54 -19.71
CA ALA A 138 -5.19 9.97 -19.38
C ALA A 138 -4.58 10.21 -17.98
N PRO A 139 -3.34 9.75 -17.74
CA PRO A 139 -2.71 9.88 -16.44
C PRO A 139 -2.50 11.35 -16.06
N HIS A 140 -2.47 11.64 -14.76
CA HIS A 140 -2.08 12.96 -14.29
C HIS A 140 -0.62 13.22 -14.65
N THR A 141 -0.36 14.34 -15.33
CA THR A 141 0.96 14.75 -15.80
C THR A 141 1.38 16.06 -15.15
N LEU A 142 2.66 16.39 -15.23
CA LEU A 142 3.20 17.64 -14.75
C LEU A 142 4.24 18.19 -15.74
N GLU A 143 4.33 19.53 -15.88
CA GLU A 143 5.37 20.17 -16.68
C GLU A 143 6.75 20.08 -16.02
N SER A 144 7.81 19.91 -16.81
CA SER A 144 9.19 19.66 -16.37
C SER A 144 9.79 20.77 -15.48
N ASN A 145 9.27 21.99 -15.60
CA ASN A 145 9.68 23.15 -14.81
C ASN A 145 8.97 23.27 -13.45
N ARG A 146 7.98 22.44 -13.18
CA ARG A 146 7.28 22.45 -11.88
C ARG A 146 8.16 21.90 -10.77
N SER A 147 7.89 22.35 -9.55
CA SER A 147 8.70 21.95 -8.39
C SER A 147 8.39 20.54 -7.90
N VAL A 148 9.36 19.92 -7.24
CA VAL A 148 9.21 18.64 -6.53
C VAL A 148 8.06 18.69 -5.53
N GLY A 149 7.87 19.84 -4.86
CA GLY A 149 6.74 20.05 -3.95
C GLY A 149 5.38 19.95 -4.66
N ALA A 150 5.28 20.45 -5.90
CA ALA A 150 4.06 20.36 -6.72
C ALA A 150 3.75 18.90 -7.09
N VAL A 151 4.78 18.10 -7.44
CA VAL A 151 4.63 16.65 -7.72
C VAL A 151 4.14 15.92 -6.48
N LEU A 152 4.72 16.19 -5.30
CA LEU A 152 4.28 15.59 -4.04
C LEU A 152 2.83 15.96 -3.69
N GLY A 153 2.43 17.19 -4.00
CA GLY A 153 1.03 17.63 -3.88
C GLY A 153 0.11 16.78 -4.74
N LEU A 154 0.42 16.65 -6.03
CA LEU A 154 -0.32 15.84 -6.99
C LEU A 154 -0.40 14.38 -6.56
N MET A 155 0.74 13.78 -6.15
CA MET A 155 0.79 12.39 -5.68
C MET A 155 -0.09 12.15 -4.45
N ARG A 156 -0.18 13.12 -3.53
CA ARG A 156 -1.03 13.03 -2.34
C ARG A 156 -2.49 13.21 -2.66
N GLU A 157 -2.81 14.16 -3.53
CA GLU A 157 -4.19 14.48 -3.92
C GLU A 157 -4.86 13.28 -4.60
N TYR A 158 -4.15 12.63 -5.52
CA TYR A 158 -4.68 11.52 -6.32
C TYR A 158 -4.26 10.13 -5.82
N GLY A 159 -3.48 10.02 -4.76
CA GLY A 159 -3.02 8.73 -4.21
C GLY A 159 -2.06 7.96 -5.12
N ILE A 160 -1.39 8.65 -6.07
CA ILE A 160 -0.50 8.07 -7.08
C ILE A 160 0.97 8.15 -6.65
N SER A 161 1.79 7.27 -7.19
CA SER A 161 3.23 7.20 -6.88
C SER A 161 4.15 7.41 -8.08
N HIS A 162 3.59 7.58 -9.26
CA HIS A 162 4.31 7.85 -10.52
C HIS A 162 3.59 8.96 -11.27
N VAL A 163 4.34 9.92 -11.79
CA VAL A 163 3.82 11.05 -12.57
C VAL A 163 4.66 11.22 -13.81
N PRO A 164 4.08 11.10 -15.02
CA PRO A 164 4.76 11.45 -16.26
C PRO A 164 5.05 12.94 -16.32
N VAL A 165 6.26 13.29 -16.75
CA VAL A 165 6.73 14.67 -16.87
C VAL A 165 6.70 15.08 -18.33
N MET A 166 6.05 16.21 -18.60
CA MET A 166 5.85 16.74 -19.94
C MET A 166 6.70 18.00 -20.18
N GLU A 167 7.06 18.24 -21.42
CA GLU A 167 7.66 19.50 -21.86
C GLU A 167 7.15 19.83 -23.27
N GLY A 168 6.44 20.93 -23.39
CA GLY A 168 5.86 21.33 -24.68
C GLY A 168 4.93 20.25 -25.29
N GLY A 169 4.17 19.54 -24.47
CA GLY A 169 3.26 18.47 -24.90
C GLY A 169 3.94 17.11 -25.19
N LYS A 170 5.25 16.99 -25.01
CA LYS A 170 6.00 15.74 -25.19
C LYS A 170 6.36 15.12 -23.86
N LEU A 171 6.35 13.80 -23.79
CA LEU A 171 6.82 13.05 -22.62
C LEU A 171 8.35 13.12 -22.57
N VAL A 172 8.90 13.71 -21.49
CA VAL A 172 10.35 13.89 -21.32
C VAL A 172 10.92 13.16 -20.13
N GLY A 173 10.08 12.74 -19.18
CA GLY A 173 10.52 12.06 -17.98
C GLY A 173 9.38 11.34 -17.26
N MET A 174 9.77 10.55 -16.27
CA MET A 174 8.88 9.95 -15.27
C MET A 174 9.45 10.27 -13.90
N VAL A 175 8.61 10.67 -12.95
CA VAL A 175 9.04 10.83 -11.57
C VAL A 175 8.23 9.92 -10.66
N SER A 176 8.92 9.15 -9.84
CA SER A 176 8.33 8.29 -8.82
C SER A 176 8.49 8.89 -7.42
N ILE A 177 7.75 8.36 -6.46
CA ILE A 177 7.95 8.72 -5.06
C ILE A 177 9.34 8.30 -4.57
N GLU A 178 9.90 7.21 -5.12
CA GLU A 178 11.25 6.73 -4.84
C GLU A 178 12.32 7.73 -5.30
N ASP A 179 12.21 8.28 -6.51
CA ASP A 179 13.13 9.30 -7.04
C ASP A 179 13.15 10.54 -6.15
N ILE A 180 11.96 10.98 -5.70
CA ILE A 180 11.84 12.12 -4.78
C ILE A 180 12.50 11.79 -3.45
N LEU A 181 12.27 10.60 -2.89
CA LEU A 181 12.84 10.21 -1.62
C LEU A 181 14.38 10.06 -1.70
N GLU A 182 14.87 9.50 -2.79
CA GLU A 182 16.31 9.39 -3.02
C GLU A 182 16.96 10.77 -3.17
N SER A 183 16.35 11.68 -3.91
CA SER A 183 16.88 13.05 -4.08
C SER A 183 16.89 13.87 -2.79
N ILE A 184 15.91 13.65 -1.90
CA ILE A 184 15.80 14.39 -0.62
C ILE A 184 16.73 13.81 0.45
N TYR A 185 16.90 12.48 0.50
CA TYR A 185 17.58 11.81 1.62
C TYR A 185 19.00 11.32 1.33
N TRP A 186 19.38 11.14 0.05
CA TRP A 186 20.70 10.59 -0.29
C TRP A 186 21.88 11.56 -0.39
N PRO A 187 21.72 12.87 -0.58
CA PRO A 187 22.85 13.81 -0.55
C PRO A 187 23.57 13.86 0.78
N GLN A 188 22.96 13.36 1.84
CA GLN A 188 23.37 13.56 3.25
C GLN A 188 24.52 12.69 3.77
N ARG A 189 25.23 11.97 2.91
CA ARG A 189 26.45 11.25 3.37
C ARG A 189 27.61 12.15 3.79
N ARG A 190 27.50 13.49 3.71
CA ARG A 190 28.61 14.42 3.96
C ARG A 190 28.29 15.64 4.86
N GLN A 191 27.10 15.77 5.45
CA GLN A 191 26.75 17.01 6.18
C GLN A 191 26.18 16.80 7.57
N THR A 192 26.37 17.79 8.45
CA THR A 192 25.99 17.79 9.87
C THR A 192 24.51 18.13 10.09
N LEU A 193 23.96 17.72 11.24
CA LEU A 193 22.52 17.74 11.60
C LEU A 193 21.83 19.11 11.48
N GLY A 194 22.57 20.23 11.48
CA GLY A 194 22.03 21.59 11.38
C GLY A 194 21.56 22.00 10.00
N ASP A 195 22.10 21.39 8.94
CA ASP A 195 21.81 21.77 7.53
C ASP A 195 20.56 21.08 6.97
N ILE A 196 20.07 20.04 7.66
CA ILE A 196 19.04 19.13 7.15
C ILE A 196 17.67 19.80 6.92
N VAL A 197 17.29 20.78 7.71
CA VAL A 197 15.97 21.43 7.62
C VAL A 197 15.92 22.45 6.49
N GLY A 198 17.00 23.19 6.28
CA GLY A 198 17.11 24.17 5.21
C GLY A 198 17.14 23.52 3.83
N GLU A 199 17.93 22.47 3.64
CA GLU A 199 18.05 21.75 2.38
C GLU A 199 16.77 21.01 1.96
N LYS A 200 15.97 20.51 2.90
CA LYS A 200 14.65 19.91 2.57
C LYS A 200 13.71 20.92 1.92
N ILE A 201 13.73 22.16 2.37
CA ILE A 201 12.88 23.22 1.81
C ILE A 201 13.41 23.62 0.42
N GLU A 202 14.72 23.71 0.26
CA GLU A 202 15.37 24.00 -1.02
C GLU A 202 15.08 22.88 -2.05
N THR A 203 15.18 21.60 -1.67
CA THR A 203 14.91 20.46 -2.55
C THR A 203 13.46 20.43 -3.03
N LEU A 204 12.49 20.81 -2.20
CA LEU A 204 11.09 20.91 -2.63
C LEU A 204 10.84 22.00 -3.66
N GLY A 205 11.69 23.03 -3.72
CA GLY A 205 11.68 24.11 -4.71
C GLY A 205 12.33 23.73 -6.05
N VAL A 206 13.16 22.68 -6.09
CA VAL A 206 13.87 22.26 -7.31
C VAL A 206 12.87 21.81 -8.38
N ALA A 207 13.15 22.13 -9.64
CA ALA A 207 12.35 21.69 -10.77
C ALA A 207 12.43 20.15 -10.93
N VAL A 208 11.30 19.52 -11.23
CA VAL A 208 11.19 18.05 -11.31
C VAL A 208 12.12 17.43 -12.35
N LYS A 209 12.48 18.18 -13.39
CA LYS A 209 13.46 17.73 -14.40
C LYS A 209 14.83 17.38 -13.84
N GLY A 210 15.18 17.90 -12.66
CA GLY A 210 16.45 17.61 -12.00
C GLY A 210 16.50 16.25 -11.30
N ILE A 211 15.33 15.61 -11.09
CA ILE A 211 15.21 14.36 -10.36
C ILE A 211 14.44 13.26 -11.12
N MET A 212 13.78 13.60 -12.22
CA MET A 212 13.03 12.62 -13.03
C MET A 212 13.94 11.59 -13.68
N ALA A 213 13.46 10.38 -13.85
CA ALA A 213 14.08 9.37 -14.70
C ALA A 213 13.88 9.76 -16.17
N SER A 214 14.99 9.79 -16.92
CA SER A 214 15.01 10.06 -18.36
C SER A 214 16.21 9.34 -19.00
N PRO A 215 16.05 8.69 -20.17
CA PRO A 215 14.84 8.59 -20.97
C PRO A 215 13.76 7.71 -20.32
N VAL A 216 12.48 7.98 -20.65
CA VAL A 216 11.35 7.17 -20.16
C VAL A 216 11.27 5.86 -20.92
N ILE A 217 11.08 4.77 -20.20
CA ILE A 217 10.77 3.47 -20.82
C ILE A 217 9.30 3.47 -21.23
N THR A 218 9.07 3.36 -22.54
CA THR A 218 7.75 3.42 -23.14
C THR A 218 7.33 2.10 -23.74
N VAL A 219 6.01 1.90 -23.86
CA VAL A 219 5.40 0.73 -24.48
C VAL A 219 4.23 1.15 -25.36
N ASP A 220 3.92 0.32 -26.37
CA ASP A 220 2.74 0.49 -27.21
C ASP A 220 1.50 -0.07 -26.51
N PRO A 221 0.30 0.54 -26.67
CA PRO A 221 -0.96 0.04 -26.11
C PRO A 221 -1.29 -1.43 -26.45
N LYS A 222 -0.85 -1.90 -27.61
CA LYS A 222 -1.06 -3.29 -28.08
C LYS A 222 -0.01 -4.29 -27.58
N MET A 223 1.01 -3.81 -26.87
CA MET A 223 1.98 -4.72 -26.26
C MET A 223 1.28 -5.66 -25.28
N SER A 224 1.75 -6.91 -25.21
CA SER A 224 1.21 -7.90 -24.29
C SER A 224 1.58 -7.58 -22.83
N LEU A 225 0.76 -8.00 -21.88
CA LEU A 225 1.07 -7.87 -20.45
C LEU A 225 2.36 -8.60 -20.07
N ARG A 226 2.63 -9.75 -20.71
CA ARG A 226 3.87 -10.50 -20.50
C ARG A 226 5.10 -9.69 -20.91
N ASP A 227 5.08 -9.09 -22.08
CA ASP A 227 6.20 -8.30 -22.57
C ASP A 227 6.38 -7.01 -21.75
N ALA A 228 5.27 -6.44 -21.27
CA ALA A 228 5.31 -5.28 -20.38
C ALA A 228 5.89 -5.64 -19.00
N GLU A 229 5.48 -6.76 -18.41
CA GLU A 229 6.05 -7.26 -17.15
C GLU A 229 7.55 -7.53 -17.31
N GLN A 230 7.96 -8.22 -18.37
CA GLN A 230 9.37 -8.47 -18.64
C GLN A 230 10.16 -7.16 -18.76
N ARG A 231 9.60 -6.15 -19.42
CA ARG A 231 10.24 -4.84 -19.55
C ARG A 231 10.34 -4.09 -18.21
N MET A 232 9.34 -4.20 -17.34
CA MET A 232 9.43 -3.69 -15.97
C MET A 232 10.54 -4.39 -15.18
N HIS A 233 10.62 -5.71 -15.32
CA HIS A 233 11.63 -6.52 -14.63
C HIS A 233 13.06 -6.18 -15.12
N ASP A 234 13.28 -6.14 -16.43
CA ASP A 234 14.61 -5.90 -17.04
C ASP A 234 15.18 -4.53 -16.67
N HIS A 235 14.31 -3.53 -16.45
CA HIS A 235 14.69 -2.17 -16.10
C HIS A 235 14.55 -1.86 -14.60
N ASP A 236 14.11 -2.82 -13.78
CA ASP A 236 13.84 -2.65 -12.33
C ASP A 236 12.91 -1.45 -12.04
N ILE A 237 11.81 -1.35 -12.81
CA ILE A 237 10.84 -0.26 -12.69
C ILE A 237 9.45 -0.79 -12.36
N ALA A 238 8.62 0.05 -11.73
CA ALA A 238 7.27 -0.29 -11.32
C ALA A 238 6.18 0.37 -12.18
N CYS A 239 6.57 1.14 -13.20
CA CYS A 239 5.65 1.87 -14.07
C CYS A 239 6.23 2.01 -15.47
N LEU A 240 5.39 1.83 -16.49
CA LEU A 240 5.71 2.09 -17.89
C LEU A 240 4.78 3.18 -18.42
N ALA A 241 5.31 4.09 -19.24
CA ALA A 241 4.51 5.05 -19.98
C ALA A 241 3.97 4.37 -21.26
N VAL A 242 2.69 4.47 -21.50
CA VAL A 242 2.05 3.93 -22.70
C VAL A 242 1.93 5.05 -23.73
N VAL A 243 2.59 4.86 -24.86
CA VAL A 243 2.71 5.88 -25.92
C VAL A 243 2.16 5.33 -27.24
N SER A 244 1.36 6.13 -27.92
CA SER A 244 0.85 5.84 -29.26
C SER A 244 1.04 7.10 -30.12
N ASN A 245 1.60 6.95 -31.33
CA ASN A 245 1.87 8.08 -32.24
C ASN A 245 2.63 9.23 -31.54
N GLU A 246 3.67 8.90 -30.79
CA GLU A 246 4.51 9.83 -29.98
C GLU A 246 3.75 10.57 -28.86
N GLN A 247 2.50 10.23 -28.61
CA GLN A 247 1.70 10.83 -27.55
C GLN A 247 1.51 9.90 -26.36
N LEU A 248 1.60 10.44 -25.16
CA LEU A 248 1.26 9.73 -23.94
C LEU A 248 -0.25 9.44 -23.89
N VAL A 249 -0.63 8.19 -23.94
CA VAL A 249 -2.05 7.75 -23.90
C VAL A 249 -2.43 7.09 -22.60
N GLY A 250 -1.46 6.65 -21.81
CA GLY A 250 -1.68 5.99 -20.53
C GLY A 250 -0.41 5.70 -19.77
N ILE A 251 -0.58 5.09 -18.61
CA ILE A 251 0.49 4.44 -17.84
C ILE A 251 0.01 3.06 -17.41
N VAL A 252 0.95 2.16 -17.19
CA VAL A 252 0.69 0.86 -16.57
C VAL A 252 1.67 0.65 -15.42
N THR A 253 1.15 0.27 -14.27
CA THR A 253 1.89 0.03 -13.04
C THR A 253 1.70 -1.39 -12.55
N LYS A 254 2.51 -1.87 -11.61
CA LYS A 254 2.31 -3.19 -10.99
C LYS A 254 0.93 -3.35 -10.35
N LEU A 255 0.30 -2.24 -9.91
CA LEU A 255 -1.06 -2.28 -9.37
C LEU A 255 -2.10 -2.65 -10.43
N ASP A 256 -1.96 -2.13 -11.67
CA ASP A 256 -2.86 -2.44 -12.79
C ASP A 256 -2.81 -3.92 -13.19
N PHE A 257 -1.73 -4.63 -12.85
CA PHE A 257 -1.65 -6.10 -12.99
C PHE A 257 -2.33 -6.81 -11.81
N LEU A 258 -2.11 -6.34 -10.58
CA LEU A 258 -2.63 -7.00 -9.38
C LEU A 258 -4.16 -6.93 -9.28
N GLU A 259 -4.77 -5.84 -9.73
CA GLU A 259 -6.24 -5.66 -9.67
C GLU A 259 -7.02 -6.75 -10.42
N PRO A 260 -6.75 -7.03 -11.72
CA PRO A 260 -7.40 -8.12 -12.43
C PRO A 260 -7.12 -9.51 -11.81
N ILE A 261 -5.88 -9.75 -11.32
CA ILE A 261 -5.53 -11.02 -10.67
C ILE A 261 -6.38 -11.20 -9.40
N SER A 262 -6.57 -10.15 -8.61
CA SER A 262 -7.39 -10.21 -7.40
C SER A 262 -8.88 -10.43 -7.71
N ALA A 263 -9.36 -9.93 -8.85
CA ALA A 263 -10.75 -10.10 -9.28
C ALA A 263 -11.10 -11.55 -9.63
N LEU A 264 -10.12 -12.37 -10.02
CA LEU A 264 -10.32 -13.80 -10.29
C LEU A 264 -10.71 -14.58 -9.01
N GLU A 265 -10.22 -14.12 -7.85
CA GLU A 265 -10.59 -14.70 -6.55
C GLU A 265 -11.98 -14.25 -6.08
N ALA A 266 -12.43 -13.06 -6.51
CA ALA A 266 -13.68 -12.45 -6.04
C ALA A 266 -14.94 -13.23 -6.42
N ALA A 267 -14.84 -14.16 -7.38
CA ALA A 267 -15.95 -15.07 -7.70
C ALA A 267 -16.19 -16.14 -6.62
N ALA A 268 -15.25 -16.35 -5.70
CA ALA A 268 -15.27 -17.42 -4.69
C ALA A 268 -15.09 -16.95 -3.22
N ALA A 269 -14.70 -15.71 -2.95
CA ALA A 269 -14.34 -15.24 -1.60
C ALA A 269 -14.98 -13.89 -1.23
N ARG A 270 -15.07 -13.60 0.09
CA ARG A 270 -15.54 -12.32 0.64
C ARG A 270 -14.81 -11.14 -0.02
N LYS A 271 -15.55 -10.17 -0.54
CA LYS A 271 -15.02 -8.95 -1.18
C LYS A 271 -14.20 -8.08 -0.22
N PHE A 272 -14.38 -8.28 1.07
CA PHE A 272 -13.73 -7.51 2.13
C PHE A 272 -13.06 -8.45 3.12
N SER A 273 -11.89 -8.04 3.62
CA SER A 273 -11.13 -8.78 4.63
C SER A 273 -10.86 -7.91 5.86
N VAL A 274 -10.69 -8.57 7.02
CA VAL A 274 -10.33 -7.91 8.28
C VAL A 274 -9.00 -8.44 8.75
N GLN A 275 -8.11 -7.56 9.21
CA GLN A 275 -6.83 -7.92 9.78
C GLN A 275 -6.68 -7.28 11.15
N PHE A 276 -6.21 -8.06 12.12
CA PHE A 276 -6.07 -7.64 13.50
C PHE A 276 -4.60 -7.46 13.89
N GLY A 277 -4.27 -6.29 14.44
CA GLY A 277 -3.02 -6.02 15.12
C GLY A 277 -3.29 -5.66 16.57
N VAL A 278 -2.82 -6.47 17.51
CA VAL A 278 -3.14 -6.33 18.93
C VAL A 278 -1.88 -6.12 19.75
N LYS A 279 -1.92 -5.13 20.68
CA LYS A 279 -0.80 -4.87 21.58
C LYS A 279 -1.29 -4.62 23.02
N GLY A 280 -0.90 -5.49 23.94
CA GLY A 280 -1.22 -5.33 25.36
C GLY A 280 -2.71 -5.51 25.71
N VAL A 281 -3.51 -6.03 24.78
CA VAL A 281 -4.90 -6.43 25.02
C VAL A 281 -5.09 -7.83 24.48
N ASP A 282 -5.83 -8.67 25.17
CA ASP A 282 -6.25 -9.97 24.65
C ASP A 282 -7.59 -9.78 23.92
N VAL A 283 -7.64 -10.26 22.69
CA VAL A 283 -8.84 -10.23 21.84
C VAL A 283 -9.20 -11.66 21.51
N SER A 284 -10.27 -12.15 22.15
CA SER A 284 -10.73 -13.52 21.95
C SER A 284 -11.21 -13.79 20.52
N ALA A 285 -11.30 -15.07 20.15
CA ALA A 285 -11.83 -15.48 18.85
C ALA A 285 -13.27 -14.98 18.64
N ASP A 286 -14.11 -15.03 19.68
CA ASP A 286 -15.49 -14.54 19.62
C ASP A 286 -15.56 -13.03 19.36
N GLN A 287 -14.66 -12.26 19.98
CA GLN A 287 -14.55 -10.82 19.74
C GLN A 287 -14.05 -10.51 18.32
N GLN A 288 -13.15 -11.32 17.78
CA GLN A 288 -12.72 -11.17 16.38
C GLN A 288 -13.86 -11.49 15.42
N GLU A 289 -14.61 -12.55 15.68
CA GLU A 289 -15.80 -12.93 14.90
C GLU A 289 -16.88 -11.84 14.98
N PHE A 290 -17.14 -11.29 16.15
CA PHE A 290 -18.03 -10.16 16.33
C PHE A 290 -17.62 -8.97 15.46
N MET A 291 -16.33 -8.58 15.50
CA MET A 291 -15.82 -7.46 14.69
C MET A 291 -15.90 -7.73 13.19
N MET A 292 -15.69 -8.98 12.75
CA MET A 292 -15.86 -9.37 11.34
C MET A 292 -17.32 -9.24 10.91
N ASN A 293 -18.27 -9.68 11.73
CA ASN A 293 -19.70 -9.61 11.43
C ASN A 293 -20.21 -8.15 11.37
N GLU A 294 -19.77 -7.30 12.31
CA GLU A 294 -20.08 -5.86 12.29
C GLU A 294 -19.52 -5.18 11.04
N PHE A 295 -18.30 -5.55 10.65
CA PHE A 295 -17.67 -5.03 9.44
C PHE A 295 -18.33 -5.54 8.15
N ASP A 296 -18.71 -6.81 8.08
CA ASP A 296 -19.46 -7.36 6.95
C ASP A 296 -20.80 -6.61 6.78
N SER A 297 -21.52 -6.36 7.88
CA SER A 297 -22.75 -5.57 7.89
C SER A 297 -22.52 -4.13 7.41
N PHE A 298 -21.41 -3.52 7.83
CA PHE A 298 -21.00 -2.20 7.38
C PHE A 298 -20.69 -2.19 5.88
N THR A 299 -19.88 -3.13 5.38
CA THR A 299 -19.46 -3.16 3.98
C THR A 299 -20.60 -3.46 3.02
N HIS A 300 -21.63 -4.20 3.46
CA HIS A 300 -22.81 -4.48 2.66
C HIS A 300 -23.49 -3.21 2.13
N ARG A 301 -23.43 -2.13 2.90
CA ARG A 301 -24.01 -0.82 2.53
C ARG A 301 -23.18 -0.09 1.46
N PHE A 302 -21.91 -0.46 1.29
CA PHE A 302 -20.96 0.21 0.40
C PHE A 302 -20.43 -0.70 -0.73
N GLN A 303 -21.04 -1.88 -0.94
CA GLN A 303 -20.58 -2.88 -1.91
C GLN A 303 -20.48 -2.36 -3.34
N GLU A 304 -21.40 -1.48 -3.72
CA GLU A 304 -21.40 -0.87 -5.05
C GLU A 304 -20.28 0.16 -5.22
N ALA A 305 -19.93 0.86 -4.14
CA ALA A 305 -18.90 1.89 -4.18
C ALA A 305 -17.49 1.32 -4.07
N PHE A 306 -17.30 0.28 -3.26
CA PHE A 306 -16.01 -0.33 -3.01
C PHE A 306 -16.05 -1.81 -3.37
N GLN A 307 -15.42 -2.18 -4.47
CA GLN A 307 -15.43 -3.56 -4.97
C GLN A 307 -14.58 -4.49 -4.09
N LEU A 308 -13.46 -3.98 -3.58
CA LEU A 308 -12.50 -4.71 -2.74
C LEU A 308 -11.99 -3.79 -1.63
N GLY A 309 -11.64 -4.37 -0.49
CA GLY A 309 -11.02 -3.61 0.59
C GLY A 309 -10.56 -4.47 1.76
N THR A 310 -9.67 -3.90 2.57
CA THR A 310 -9.20 -4.52 3.81
C THR A 310 -9.31 -3.54 4.96
N LEU A 311 -9.95 -3.99 6.03
CA LEU A 311 -9.97 -3.28 7.30
C LEU A 311 -8.82 -3.77 8.18
N PHE A 312 -7.92 -2.86 8.54
CA PHE A 312 -6.93 -3.08 9.58
C PHE A 312 -7.48 -2.57 10.90
N VAL A 313 -7.60 -3.46 11.86
CA VAL A 313 -8.03 -3.19 13.22
C VAL A 313 -6.80 -3.23 14.11
N TYR A 314 -6.34 -2.08 14.56
CA TYR A 314 -5.26 -2.00 15.54
C TYR A 314 -5.83 -1.66 16.91
N MET A 315 -5.56 -2.54 17.90
CA MET A 315 -6.00 -2.35 19.27
C MET A 315 -4.82 -2.34 20.23
N LYS A 316 -4.83 -1.35 21.13
CA LYS A 316 -3.81 -1.22 22.15
C LYS A 316 -4.47 -0.95 23.49
N SER A 317 -4.08 -1.69 24.54
CA SER A 317 -4.44 -1.35 25.91
C SER A 317 -3.47 -0.34 26.50
N HIS A 318 -4.01 0.58 27.26
CA HIS A 318 -3.28 1.47 28.17
C HIS A 318 -3.48 0.96 29.60
N GLY A 319 -2.55 0.20 30.10
CA GLY A 319 -2.15 -0.24 31.46
C GLY A 319 -3.14 -0.28 32.63
N ASP A 320 -4.13 0.60 32.72
CA ASP A 320 -5.03 0.65 33.85
C ASP A 320 -6.31 -0.16 33.58
N LYS A 321 -6.56 -1.11 34.47
CA LYS A 321 -7.87 -1.79 34.54
C LYS A 321 -8.81 -0.86 35.29
N GLY A 322 -9.88 -0.44 34.63
CA GLY A 322 -10.92 0.38 35.27
C GLY A 322 -11.68 -0.38 36.37
N VAL A 323 -12.59 0.31 37.04
CA VAL A 323 -13.38 -0.16 38.18
C VAL A 323 -14.16 -1.47 37.92
N ARG A 324 -14.24 -1.94 36.65
CA ARG A 324 -14.96 -3.16 36.23
C ARG A 324 -14.04 -4.22 35.60
N ASP A 325 -12.74 -4.22 35.88
CA ASP A 325 -11.73 -5.14 35.32
C ASP A 325 -11.67 -5.15 33.78
N THR A 326 -12.32 -4.18 33.10
CA THR A 326 -12.26 -4.01 31.66
C THR A 326 -11.12 -3.05 31.29
N PRO A 327 -10.26 -3.41 30.32
CA PRO A 327 -9.13 -2.55 29.92
C PRO A 327 -9.64 -1.31 29.17
N LEU A 328 -8.96 -0.18 29.37
CA LEU A 328 -9.08 0.96 28.48
C LEU A 328 -8.39 0.63 27.17
N VAL A 329 -9.12 0.61 26.08
CA VAL A 329 -8.67 0.19 24.75
C VAL A 329 -8.65 1.37 23.81
N HIS A 330 -7.54 1.60 23.14
CA HIS A 330 -7.45 2.46 21.98
C HIS A 330 -7.61 1.59 20.71
N CYS A 331 -8.64 1.87 19.92
CA CYS A 331 -8.92 1.21 18.64
C CYS A 331 -8.63 2.18 17.49
N ARG A 332 -7.79 1.77 16.56
CA ARG A 332 -7.54 2.48 15.31
C ARG A 332 -7.94 1.58 14.15
N LEU A 333 -8.79 2.11 13.28
CA LEU A 333 -9.22 1.48 12.05
C LEU A 333 -8.55 2.15 10.86
N GLN A 334 -8.08 1.32 9.92
CA GLN A 334 -7.63 1.76 8.62
C GLN A 334 -8.32 0.91 7.56
N PHE A 335 -9.25 1.50 6.83
CA PHE A 335 -9.95 0.84 5.74
C PHE A 335 -9.31 1.24 4.42
N ARG A 336 -8.68 0.28 3.76
CA ARG A 336 -8.05 0.44 2.44
C ARG A 336 -8.93 -0.14 1.37
N THR A 337 -9.15 0.63 0.33
CA THR A 337 -9.92 0.26 -0.85
C THR A 337 -9.18 0.70 -2.10
N VAL A 338 -9.62 0.26 -3.27
CA VAL A 338 -9.11 0.74 -4.57
C VAL A 338 -9.29 2.25 -4.76
N ARG A 339 -10.21 2.88 -4.03
CA ARG A 339 -10.52 4.31 -4.11
C ARG A 339 -9.81 5.17 -3.08
N GLY A 340 -9.08 4.58 -2.15
CA GLY A 340 -8.34 5.31 -1.13
C GLY A 340 -8.27 4.62 0.22
N THR A 341 -7.64 5.28 1.17
CA THR A 341 -7.44 4.79 2.53
C THR A 341 -8.13 5.71 3.52
N PHE A 342 -9.00 5.14 4.33
CA PHE A 342 -9.80 5.85 5.32
C PHE A 342 -9.38 5.44 6.72
N PHE A 343 -9.31 6.41 7.63
CA PHE A 343 -8.87 6.19 9.00
C PHE A 343 -9.93 6.64 9.98
N ALA A 344 -10.10 5.87 11.06
CA ALA A 344 -10.85 6.29 12.23
C ALA A 344 -10.17 5.78 13.50
N ALA A 345 -10.41 6.44 14.61
CA ALA A 345 -9.93 5.99 15.91
C ALA A 345 -10.96 6.28 16.99
N SER A 346 -10.94 5.45 18.03
CA SER A 346 -11.73 5.63 19.24
C SER A 346 -10.94 5.14 20.44
N GLU A 347 -11.34 5.59 21.59
CA GLU A 347 -10.86 5.13 22.88
C GLU A 347 -12.07 4.89 23.79
N GLY A 348 -12.03 3.80 24.55
CA GLY A 348 -13.13 3.42 25.42
C GLY A 348 -12.84 2.15 26.21
N TRP A 349 -13.75 1.81 27.11
CA TRP A 349 -13.67 0.62 27.94
C TRP A 349 -14.20 -0.61 27.20
N GLY A 350 -13.36 -1.64 27.10
CA GLY A 350 -13.68 -2.88 26.41
C GLY A 350 -13.47 -2.85 24.89
N VAL A 351 -13.23 -4.02 24.31
CA VAL A 351 -12.88 -4.20 22.90
C VAL A 351 -14.04 -3.88 21.96
N GLU A 352 -15.20 -4.52 22.17
CA GLU A 352 -16.35 -4.43 21.27
C GLU A 352 -16.99 -3.03 21.21
N PRO A 353 -17.28 -2.36 22.37
CA PRO A 353 -17.85 -1.02 22.33
C PRO A 353 -16.92 -0.02 21.66
N THR A 354 -15.61 -0.16 21.92
CA THR A 354 -14.61 0.73 21.33
C THR A 354 -14.52 0.52 19.82
N PHE A 355 -14.58 -0.72 19.34
CA PHE A 355 -14.62 -1.04 17.91
C PHE A 355 -15.86 -0.43 17.22
N ARG A 356 -17.05 -0.60 17.80
CA ARG A 356 -18.29 -0.02 17.24
C ARG A 356 -18.20 1.49 17.07
N VAL A 357 -17.71 2.19 18.08
CA VAL A 357 -17.53 3.67 17.98
C VAL A 357 -16.54 4.03 16.89
N ALA A 358 -15.43 3.29 16.75
CA ALA A 358 -14.46 3.51 15.67
C ALA A 358 -15.11 3.27 14.29
N LEU A 359 -15.93 2.22 14.15
CA LEU A 359 -16.61 1.86 12.91
C LEU A 359 -17.62 2.93 12.48
N VAL A 360 -18.39 3.47 13.41
CA VAL A 360 -19.33 4.59 13.15
C VAL A 360 -18.56 5.84 12.69
N ARG A 361 -17.41 6.13 13.29
CA ARG A 361 -16.55 7.26 12.87
C ARG A 361 -15.98 7.03 11.46
N LEU A 362 -15.59 5.79 11.15
CA LEU A 362 -15.12 5.40 9.83
C LEU A 362 -16.22 5.61 8.78
N GLU A 363 -17.45 5.19 9.09
CA GLU A 363 -18.61 5.37 8.22
C GLU A 363 -18.89 6.85 7.91
N ARG A 364 -18.92 7.71 8.92
CA ARG A 364 -19.11 9.15 8.73
C ARG A 364 -18.01 9.76 7.84
N ARG A 365 -16.77 9.28 7.97
CA ARG A 365 -15.65 9.76 7.16
C ARG A 365 -15.75 9.31 5.72
N LEU A 366 -16.18 8.07 5.49
CA LEU A 366 -16.46 7.53 4.15
C LEU A 366 -17.54 8.34 3.43
N LEU A 367 -18.64 8.61 4.12
CA LEU A 367 -19.79 9.35 3.57
C LEU A 367 -19.47 10.80 3.18
N ARG A 368 -18.45 11.39 3.81
CA ARG A 368 -17.94 12.73 3.49
C ARG A 368 -16.79 12.72 2.51
N SER A 369 -16.35 11.55 2.06
CA SER A 369 -15.22 11.48 1.13
C SER A 369 -15.65 11.86 -0.28
N LYS A 370 -14.77 12.59 -0.98
CA LYS A 370 -14.98 12.95 -2.38
C LYS A 370 -15.12 11.72 -3.28
N GLU A 371 -14.44 10.65 -2.95
CA GLU A 371 -14.46 9.38 -3.67
C GLU A 371 -15.85 8.74 -3.69
N LEU A 372 -16.55 8.77 -2.55
CA LEU A 372 -17.92 8.25 -2.48
C LEU A 372 -18.94 9.21 -3.11
N LEU A 373 -18.79 10.51 -2.86
CA LEU A 373 -19.65 11.54 -3.44
C LEU A 373 -19.58 11.56 -4.97
N ALA A 374 -18.41 11.36 -5.56
CA ALA A 374 -18.22 11.28 -7.00
C ALA A 374 -18.89 10.04 -7.61
N TYR A 375 -18.96 8.92 -6.85
CA TYR A 375 -19.54 7.67 -7.34
C TYR A 375 -21.07 7.64 -7.25
N ASN A 376 -21.64 8.05 -6.13
CA ASN A 376 -23.10 8.07 -5.92
C ASN A 376 -23.52 9.25 -5.04
N PRO A 377 -23.62 10.46 -5.63
CA PRO A 377 -23.94 11.67 -4.88
C PRO A 377 -25.31 11.62 -4.21
N LYS A 378 -26.30 10.97 -4.86
CA LYS A 378 -27.66 10.86 -4.32
C LYS A 378 -27.71 10.01 -3.05
N TYR A 379 -27.04 8.84 -3.05
CA TYR A 379 -26.99 7.95 -1.89
C TYR A 379 -26.28 8.63 -0.71
N ALA A 380 -25.15 9.30 -0.96
CA ALA A 380 -24.42 9.99 0.08
C ALA A 380 -25.22 11.15 0.68
N LYS A 381 -25.92 11.96 -0.13
CA LYS A 381 -26.78 13.05 0.31
C LYS A 381 -28.00 12.55 1.10
N ASP A 382 -28.69 11.52 0.62
CA ASP A 382 -29.85 10.96 1.30
C ASP A 382 -29.49 10.32 2.63
N TYR A 383 -28.33 9.69 2.74
CA TYR A 383 -27.86 9.10 3.98
C TYR A 383 -27.40 10.16 4.98
N LEU A 384 -26.67 11.18 4.55
CA LEU A 384 -26.29 12.32 5.41
C LEU A 384 -27.52 13.01 5.99
N ARG A 385 -28.56 13.19 5.17
CA ARG A 385 -29.85 13.75 5.62
C ARG A 385 -30.54 12.85 6.67
N LYS A 386 -30.53 11.53 6.48
CA LYS A 386 -31.12 10.57 7.44
C LYS A 386 -30.44 10.57 8.81
N ILE A 387 -29.13 10.86 8.86
CA ILE A 387 -28.36 10.92 10.13
C ILE A 387 -28.23 12.34 10.68
N GLY A 388 -28.98 13.34 10.13
CA GLY A 388 -29.04 14.71 10.63
C GLY A 388 -27.75 15.52 10.38
N LEU A 389 -26.96 15.18 9.38
CA LEU A 389 -25.76 15.94 8.99
C LEU A 389 -26.03 16.78 7.73
N PRO A 390 -25.60 18.08 7.69
CA PRO A 390 -25.77 18.91 6.51
C PRO A 390 -25.00 18.34 5.32
N SER A 391 -25.64 18.27 4.15
CA SER A 391 -24.96 18.10 2.87
C SER A 391 -24.35 19.46 2.51
N GLU A 392 -23.04 19.51 2.21
CA GLU A 392 -22.32 20.74 1.84
C GLU A 392 -22.84 21.32 0.51
N GLU A 393 -24.02 21.93 0.52
CA GLU A 393 -24.62 22.80 -0.50
C GLU A 393 -25.95 23.33 0.06
N GLU A 394 -25.88 24.14 1.10
CA GLU A 394 -26.80 25.19 1.45
C GLU A 394 -26.03 26.39 2.00
#